data_a05500be0800aa655bd244a6cbe67885
#
_entry.id   a05500be0800aa655bd244a6cbe67885
#
_cell.length_a   1.000
_cell.length_b   1.000
_cell.length_c   1.000
_cell.angle_alpha   90.00
_cell.angle_beta   90.00
_cell.angle_gamma   90.00
#
_symmetry.space_group_name_H-M   'P 1'
#
loop_
_entity.id
_entity.type
_entity.pdbx_description
1 polymer ?
#
loop_
_entity_poly.entity_id
_entity_poly.type
_entity_poly.pdbx_seq_one_letter_code
_entity_poly.pdbx_strand_id
1 'polypeptide(L)'
;MCMMETRRCFCGRQFAYLNFRDNILPPEILVALYCPDCSPQKGFDAETMVVDCGWVMEYDMEGAQVFLIKKGLTQNLTPEIIFDEGYLTWQGFSPGDHEIRAEIKERLAPLIKGDMNKYLQALKSEWLAHVDRLKAAGWRRAQQA
;
A
#
# COMPACT_ATOMS: atom_id res chain seq x y z
N MET A 1 4.01 -17.01 4.71
CA MET A 1 4.34 -16.26 3.50
C MET A 1 3.21 -15.29 3.18
N CYS A 2 3.55 -14.07 2.77
CA CYS A 2 2.56 -13.05 2.43
C CYS A 2 2.41 -12.96 0.91
N MET A 3 1.19 -12.98 0.44
CA MET A 3 0.90 -12.76 -0.97
C MET A 3 0.97 -11.26 -1.28
N MET A 4 1.44 -10.94 -2.48
CA MET A 4 1.48 -9.57 -2.98
C MET A 4 0.70 -9.49 -4.28
N GLU A 5 0.00 -8.39 -4.49
CA GLU A 5 -0.84 -8.22 -5.66
C GLU A 5 -0.84 -6.76 -6.09
N THR A 6 -0.91 -6.55 -7.41
CA THR A 6 -1.10 -5.21 -7.97
C THR A 6 -2.59 -5.02 -8.26
N ARG A 7 -3.15 -3.91 -7.82
CA ARG A 7 -4.55 -3.59 -8.06
C ARG A 7 -4.67 -2.19 -8.64
N ARG A 8 -5.52 -2.03 -9.65
CA ARG A 8 -5.75 -0.72 -10.27
C ARG A 8 -6.88 0.02 -9.58
N CYS A 9 -6.78 1.36 -9.59
CA CYS A 9 -7.90 2.21 -9.23
C CYS A 9 -9.07 1.97 -10.20
N PHE A 10 -10.26 2.29 -9.75
CA PHE A 10 -11.46 2.24 -10.57
C PHE A 10 -11.29 3.01 -11.89
N CYS A 11 -10.55 4.13 -11.91
CA CYS A 11 -10.31 4.91 -13.12
C CYS A 11 -9.34 4.24 -14.11
N GLY A 12 -8.61 3.22 -13.68
CA GLY A 12 -7.64 2.51 -14.51
C GLY A 12 -6.32 3.23 -14.76
N ARG A 13 -6.16 4.46 -14.29
CA ARG A 13 -4.95 5.26 -14.54
C ARG A 13 -3.86 5.07 -13.51
N GLN A 14 -4.22 4.77 -12.27
CA GLN A 14 -3.27 4.58 -11.19
C GLN A 14 -3.46 3.21 -10.57
N PHE A 15 -2.37 2.66 -10.02
CA PHE A 15 -2.43 1.35 -9.38
C PHE A 15 -1.56 1.36 -8.13
N ALA A 16 -1.81 0.39 -7.27
CA ALA A 16 -1.11 0.23 -6.01
C ALA A 16 -0.65 -1.20 -5.85
N TYR A 17 0.41 -1.37 -5.06
CA TYR A 17 0.93 -2.67 -4.70
C TYR A 17 0.45 -3.01 -3.30
N LEU A 18 -0.17 -4.18 -3.17
CA LEU A 18 -0.83 -4.61 -1.96
C LEU A 18 -0.13 -5.82 -1.36
N ASN A 19 -0.18 -5.93 -0.05
CA ASN A 19 0.37 -7.05 0.70
C ASN A 19 -0.72 -7.68 1.55
N PHE A 20 -0.78 -9.02 1.55
CA PHE A 20 -1.76 -9.80 2.28
C PHE A 20 -1.03 -10.62 3.35
N ARG A 21 -1.09 -10.16 4.59
CA ARG A 21 -0.38 -10.80 5.71
C ARG A 21 -0.83 -12.24 5.88
N ASP A 22 0.12 -13.18 5.81
CA ASP A 22 -0.07 -14.61 6.03
C ASP A 22 -1.18 -15.24 5.17
N ASN A 23 -1.60 -14.53 4.10
CA ASN A 23 -2.65 -14.99 3.18
C ASN A 23 -3.96 -15.30 3.89
N ILE A 24 -4.23 -14.63 5.02
CA ILE A 24 -5.44 -14.88 5.81
C ILE A 24 -6.67 -14.39 5.05
N LEU A 25 -6.59 -13.18 4.46
CA LEU A 25 -7.67 -12.65 3.64
C LEU A 25 -7.35 -12.85 2.16
N PRO A 26 -8.32 -13.33 1.36
CA PRO A 26 -8.13 -13.44 -0.09
C PRO A 26 -8.25 -12.08 -0.79
N PRO A 27 -7.75 -11.97 -2.03
CA PRO A 27 -7.82 -10.72 -2.79
C PRO A 27 -9.24 -10.16 -2.98
N GLU A 28 -10.24 -11.02 -2.98
CA GLU A 28 -11.64 -10.66 -3.16
C GLU A 28 -12.18 -9.77 -2.05
N ILE A 29 -11.52 -9.74 -0.89
CA ILE A 29 -11.91 -8.87 0.22
C ILE A 29 -11.76 -7.40 -0.15
N LEU A 30 -10.84 -7.06 -1.03
CA LEU A 30 -10.75 -5.70 -1.57
C LEU A 30 -11.80 -5.53 -2.66
N VAL A 31 -12.90 -4.90 -2.31
CA VAL A 31 -14.03 -4.68 -3.22
C VAL A 31 -13.69 -3.62 -4.25
N ALA A 32 -13.07 -2.52 -3.82
CA ALA A 32 -12.74 -1.41 -4.69
C ALA A 32 -11.57 -0.61 -4.14
N LEU A 33 -10.85 0.04 -5.05
CA LEU A 33 -9.71 0.89 -4.74
C LEU A 33 -9.87 2.19 -5.54
N TYR A 34 -9.77 3.32 -4.85
CA TYR A 34 -9.91 4.64 -5.44
C TYR A 34 -8.66 5.46 -5.20
N CYS A 35 -8.04 5.96 -6.28
CA CYS A 35 -6.84 6.80 -6.18
C CYS A 35 -7.20 8.20 -5.67
N PRO A 36 -6.20 9.05 -5.32
CA PRO A 36 -6.46 10.39 -4.82
C PRO A 36 -7.30 11.28 -5.76
N ASP A 37 -7.25 11.00 -7.07
CA ASP A 37 -8.04 11.76 -8.04
C ASP A 37 -9.52 11.34 -8.03
N CYS A 38 -9.79 10.07 -7.73
CA CYS A 38 -11.15 9.50 -7.75
C CYS A 38 -11.84 9.55 -6.40
N SER A 39 -11.08 9.43 -5.31
CA SER A 39 -11.63 9.28 -3.97
C SER A 39 -12.53 10.44 -3.53
N PRO A 40 -12.23 11.73 -3.87
CA PRO A 40 -13.12 12.82 -3.45
C PRO A 40 -14.54 12.73 -3.98
N GLN A 41 -14.71 12.06 -5.13
CA GLN A 41 -16.04 11.93 -5.78
C GLN A 41 -16.81 10.72 -5.29
N LYS A 42 -16.11 9.77 -4.67
CA LYS A 42 -16.74 8.49 -4.28
C LYS A 42 -17.57 8.59 -3.02
N GLY A 43 -17.21 9.47 -2.09
CA GLY A 43 -17.78 9.46 -0.77
C GLY A 43 -17.13 8.39 0.11
N PHE A 44 -17.18 8.59 1.41
CA PHE A 44 -16.49 7.72 2.37
C PHE A 44 -17.48 7.07 3.33
N ASP A 45 -17.40 5.74 3.45
CA ASP A 45 -18.19 4.96 4.41
C ASP A 45 -17.24 4.34 5.44
N ALA A 46 -17.28 4.87 6.65
CA ALA A 46 -16.38 4.42 7.73
C ALA A 46 -16.58 2.95 8.11
N GLU A 47 -17.72 2.35 7.77
CA GLU A 47 -17.99 0.95 8.11
C GLU A 47 -17.26 -0.03 7.19
N THR A 48 -16.94 0.38 5.96
CA THR A 48 -16.34 -0.51 4.96
C THR A 48 -15.05 0.02 4.36
N MET A 49 -14.69 1.26 4.60
CA MET A 49 -13.59 1.91 3.92
C MET A 49 -12.52 2.42 4.87
N VAL A 50 -11.29 2.50 4.36
CA VAL A 50 -10.18 3.17 5.02
C VAL A 50 -9.55 4.14 4.02
N VAL A 51 -9.08 5.28 4.52
CA VAL A 51 -8.38 6.26 3.70
C VAL A 51 -6.95 6.41 4.19
N ASP A 52 -6.00 6.45 3.26
CA ASP A 52 -4.60 6.65 3.57
C ASP A 52 -3.91 7.32 2.38
N CYS A 53 -3.21 8.43 2.62
CA CYS A 53 -2.52 9.21 1.58
C CYS A 53 -3.42 9.58 0.40
N GLY A 54 -4.69 9.82 0.65
CA GLY A 54 -5.67 10.16 -0.37
C GLY A 54 -6.29 8.98 -1.09
N TRP A 55 -5.74 7.78 -0.94
CA TRP A 55 -6.32 6.56 -1.47
C TRP A 55 -7.41 6.05 -0.54
N VAL A 56 -8.46 5.48 -1.12
CA VAL A 56 -9.54 4.83 -0.37
C VAL A 56 -9.60 3.37 -0.77
N MET A 57 -9.60 2.50 0.23
CA MET A 57 -9.78 1.06 0.07
C MET A 57 -11.12 0.67 0.66
N GLU A 58 -11.91 -0.05 -0.12
CA GLU A 58 -13.21 -0.58 0.34
C GLU A 58 -13.09 -2.09 0.52
N TYR A 59 -13.45 -2.58 1.71
CA TYR A 59 -13.35 -3.99 2.06
C TYR A 59 -14.73 -4.65 2.16
N ASP A 60 -14.78 -5.94 1.82
CA ASP A 60 -15.92 -6.80 2.13
C ASP A 60 -15.82 -7.22 3.59
N MET A 61 -16.45 -6.46 4.48
CA MET A 61 -16.32 -6.68 5.93
C MET A 61 -16.95 -7.99 6.37
N GLU A 62 -18.05 -8.41 5.77
CA GLU A 62 -18.68 -9.69 6.12
C GLU A 62 -17.77 -10.86 5.74
N GLY A 63 -17.24 -10.84 4.52
CA GLY A 63 -16.30 -11.86 4.06
C GLY A 63 -15.04 -11.90 4.89
N ALA A 64 -14.47 -10.73 5.22
CA ALA A 64 -13.28 -10.65 6.06
C ALA A 64 -13.52 -11.27 7.44
N GLN A 65 -14.67 -10.99 8.06
CA GLN A 65 -15.00 -11.54 9.37
C GLN A 65 -15.08 -13.06 9.31
N VAL A 66 -15.68 -13.61 8.27
CA VAL A 66 -15.78 -15.08 8.09
C VAL A 66 -14.40 -15.72 8.00
N PHE A 67 -13.49 -15.13 7.20
CA PHE A 67 -12.13 -15.67 7.07
C PHE A 67 -11.35 -15.60 8.36
N LEU A 68 -11.49 -14.51 9.13
CA LEU A 68 -10.80 -14.39 10.42
C LEU A 68 -11.31 -15.39 11.43
N ILE A 69 -12.62 -15.60 11.49
CA ILE A 69 -13.20 -16.59 12.39
C ILE A 69 -12.68 -18.00 12.07
N LYS A 70 -12.58 -18.34 10.78
CA LYS A 70 -12.04 -19.63 10.34
C LYS A 70 -10.60 -19.83 10.78
N LYS A 71 -9.85 -18.75 10.96
CA LYS A 71 -8.46 -18.82 11.43
C LYS A 71 -8.33 -18.72 12.94
N GLY A 72 -9.44 -18.70 13.66
CA GLY A 72 -9.43 -18.60 15.11
C GLY A 72 -9.23 -17.19 15.65
N LEU A 73 -9.35 -16.20 14.80
CA LEU A 73 -9.19 -14.80 15.18
C LEU A 73 -10.58 -14.20 15.40
N THR A 74 -10.90 -13.89 16.66
CA THR A 74 -12.27 -13.52 17.06
C THR A 74 -12.43 -12.05 17.40
N GLN A 75 -11.49 -11.20 16.98
CA GLN A 75 -11.56 -9.78 17.28
C GLN A 75 -12.68 -9.08 16.51
N ASN A 76 -13.18 -7.99 17.06
CA ASN A 76 -14.16 -7.16 16.38
C ASN A 76 -13.46 -6.41 15.24
N LEU A 77 -13.84 -6.73 14.01
CA LEU A 77 -13.11 -6.27 12.82
C LEU A 77 -13.62 -4.93 12.33
N THR A 78 -12.69 -4.00 12.07
CA THR A 78 -12.96 -2.72 11.42
C THR A 78 -12.06 -2.57 10.21
N PRO A 79 -12.39 -1.67 9.25
CA PRO A 79 -11.47 -1.43 8.13
C PRO A 79 -10.08 -1.00 8.57
N GLU A 80 -9.98 -0.19 9.63
CA GLU A 80 -8.70 0.24 10.17
C GLU A 80 -7.88 -0.92 10.69
N ILE A 81 -8.50 -1.91 11.31
CA ILE A 81 -7.80 -3.11 11.79
C ILE A 81 -7.26 -3.92 10.62
N ILE A 82 -8.05 -4.10 9.57
CA ILE A 82 -7.59 -4.80 8.37
C ILE A 82 -6.34 -4.12 7.80
N PHE A 83 -6.36 -2.81 7.73
CA PHE A 83 -5.27 -2.02 7.19
C PHE A 83 -4.06 -1.97 8.13
N ASP A 84 -4.28 -1.57 9.37
CA ASP A 84 -3.19 -1.31 10.33
C ASP A 84 -2.49 -2.57 10.80
N GLU A 85 -3.19 -3.68 10.91
CA GLU A 85 -2.59 -4.96 11.28
C GLU A 85 -2.01 -5.72 10.08
N GLY A 86 -2.16 -5.17 8.89
CA GLY A 86 -1.49 -5.70 7.70
C GLY A 86 -2.21 -6.82 7.01
N TYR A 87 -3.45 -7.13 7.37
CA TYR A 87 -4.18 -8.20 6.69
C TYR A 87 -4.37 -7.91 5.21
N LEU A 88 -4.61 -6.65 4.86
CA LEU A 88 -4.65 -6.18 3.49
C LEU A 88 -4.27 -4.70 3.48
N THR A 89 -3.05 -4.39 3.07
CA THR A 89 -2.49 -3.04 3.12
C THR A 89 -1.49 -2.82 2.00
N TRP A 90 -0.82 -1.67 2.02
CA TRP A 90 0.18 -1.34 1.01
C TRP A 90 1.43 -2.22 1.14
N GLN A 91 2.04 -2.52 0.00
CA GLN A 91 3.39 -3.03 -0.04
C GLN A 91 4.34 -1.83 -0.02
N GLY A 92 5.31 -1.84 0.90
CA GLY A 92 6.27 -0.74 1.01
C GLY A 92 5.72 0.43 1.82
N PHE A 93 6.07 1.64 1.44
CA PHE A 93 5.73 2.85 2.19
C PHE A 93 4.45 3.53 1.71
N SER A 94 4.14 3.41 0.43
CA SER A 94 2.96 4.08 -0.13
C SER A 94 2.52 3.41 -1.42
N PRO A 95 1.27 3.66 -1.87
CA PRO A 95 0.87 3.31 -3.22
C PRO A 95 1.81 4.01 -4.23
N GLY A 96 2.23 3.29 -5.26
CA GLY A 96 3.16 3.85 -6.24
C GLY A 96 4.61 3.90 -5.82
N ASP A 97 4.94 3.41 -4.62
CA ASP A 97 6.32 3.38 -4.13
C ASP A 97 7.26 2.63 -5.08
N HIS A 98 6.78 1.55 -5.66
CA HIS A 98 7.56 0.73 -6.57
C HIS A 98 7.94 1.50 -7.84
N GLU A 99 7.03 2.27 -8.39
CA GLU A 99 7.27 3.09 -9.58
C GLU A 99 8.29 4.19 -9.30
N ILE A 100 8.21 4.80 -8.13
CA ILE A 100 9.16 5.85 -7.74
C ILE A 100 10.55 5.25 -7.59
N ARG A 101 10.66 4.06 -7.00
CA ARG A 101 11.93 3.36 -6.90
C ARG A 101 12.51 3.05 -8.27
N ALA A 102 11.68 2.58 -9.20
CA ALA A 102 12.11 2.27 -10.55
C ALA A 102 12.57 3.53 -11.29
N GLU A 103 11.86 4.64 -11.14
CA GLU A 103 12.24 5.92 -11.73
C GLU A 103 13.60 6.39 -11.22
N ILE A 104 13.81 6.31 -9.89
CA ILE A 104 15.09 6.72 -9.30
C ILE A 104 16.23 5.87 -9.89
N LYS A 105 16.04 4.56 -9.98
CA LYS A 105 17.06 3.68 -10.55
C LYS A 105 17.35 4.02 -12.00
N GLU A 106 16.33 4.25 -12.80
CA GLU A 106 16.48 4.60 -14.21
C GLU A 106 17.21 5.93 -14.38
N ARG A 107 16.84 6.93 -13.60
CA ARG A 107 17.46 8.26 -13.67
C ARG A 107 18.94 8.24 -13.29
N LEU A 108 19.32 7.39 -12.33
CA LEU A 108 20.69 7.28 -11.85
C LEU A 108 21.53 6.26 -12.61
N ALA A 109 20.91 5.44 -13.48
CA ALA A 109 21.61 4.40 -14.20
C ALA A 109 22.85 4.86 -14.98
N PRO A 110 22.89 6.06 -15.60
CA PRO A 110 24.11 6.52 -16.30
C PRO A 110 25.34 6.59 -15.41
N LEU A 111 25.18 6.74 -14.10
CA LEU A 111 26.32 6.78 -13.17
C LEU A 111 27.05 5.44 -13.05
N ILE A 112 26.38 4.32 -13.36
CA ILE A 112 26.97 3.00 -13.26
C ILE A 112 28.21 2.89 -14.16
N LYS A 113 28.16 3.47 -15.35
CA LYS A 113 29.26 3.41 -16.33
C LYS A 113 30.47 4.23 -15.90
N GLY A 114 30.27 5.25 -15.07
CA GLY A 114 31.37 6.08 -14.59
C GLY A 114 31.95 5.58 -13.28
N ASP A 115 31.14 5.51 -12.25
CA ASP A 115 31.58 5.14 -10.90
C ASP A 115 30.43 4.47 -10.14
N MET A 116 30.57 3.16 -9.92
CA MET A 116 29.55 2.37 -9.22
C MET A 116 29.32 2.88 -7.78
N ASN A 117 30.38 3.33 -7.12
CA ASN A 117 30.24 3.84 -5.74
C ASN A 117 29.38 5.12 -5.71
N LYS A 118 29.58 6.00 -6.68
CA LYS A 118 28.73 7.20 -6.80
C LYS A 118 27.28 6.84 -7.09
N TYR A 119 27.05 5.84 -7.93
CA TYR A 119 25.70 5.35 -8.21
C TYR A 119 25.03 4.86 -6.94
N LEU A 120 25.71 3.99 -6.18
CA LEU A 120 25.14 3.41 -4.96
C LEU A 120 24.88 4.49 -3.89
N GLN A 121 25.79 5.45 -3.73
CA GLN A 121 25.58 6.56 -2.80
C GLN A 121 24.40 7.43 -3.22
N ALA A 122 24.31 7.75 -4.51
CA ALA A 122 23.21 8.56 -5.02
C ALA A 122 21.87 7.83 -4.87
N LEU A 123 21.84 6.53 -5.16
CA LEU A 123 20.64 5.72 -5.01
C LEU A 123 20.15 5.70 -3.56
N LYS A 124 21.07 5.48 -2.62
CA LYS A 124 20.75 5.49 -1.19
C LYS A 124 20.23 6.83 -0.74
N SER A 125 20.89 7.91 -1.14
CA SER A 125 20.51 9.28 -0.77
C SER A 125 19.12 9.63 -1.28
N GLU A 126 18.84 9.33 -2.55
CA GLU A 126 17.53 9.57 -3.15
C GLU A 126 16.43 8.76 -2.45
N TRP A 127 16.73 7.51 -2.14
CA TRP A 127 15.79 6.63 -1.48
C TRP A 127 15.45 7.14 -0.08
N LEU A 128 16.46 7.53 0.71
CA LEU A 128 16.24 8.06 2.06
C LEU A 128 15.46 9.37 2.01
N ALA A 129 15.74 10.23 1.06
CA ALA A 129 14.99 11.48 0.88
C ALA A 129 13.51 11.19 0.55
N HIS A 130 13.25 10.19 -0.28
CA HIS A 130 11.89 9.77 -0.60
C HIS A 130 11.14 9.27 0.65
N VAL A 131 11.79 8.42 1.44
CA VAL A 131 11.21 7.90 2.68
C VAL A 131 10.90 9.04 3.64
N ASP A 132 11.79 10.00 3.78
CA ASP A 132 11.57 11.15 4.66
C ASP A 132 10.37 12.00 4.20
N ARG A 133 10.23 12.19 2.89
CA ARG A 133 9.07 12.91 2.35
C ARG A 133 7.76 12.18 2.66
N LEU A 134 7.75 10.85 2.54
CA LEU A 134 6.57 10.06 2.85
C LEU A 134 6.19 10.17 4.32
N LYS A 135 7.18 10.09 5.21
CA LYS A 135 6.93 10.25 6.66
C LYS A 135 6.40 11.64 6.98
N ALA A 136 6.98 12.68 6.38
CA ALA A 136 6.51 14.05 6.59
C ALA A 136 5.10 14.27 6.07
N ALA A 137 4.69 13.54 5.03
CA ALA A 137 3.33 13.60 4.50
C ALA A 137 2.32 12.81 5.33
N GLY A 138 2.75 12.19 6.43
CA GLY A 138 1.85 11.45 7.31
C GLY A 138 1.64 10.01 6.92
N TRP A 139 2.40 9.48 5.98
CA TRP A 139 2.30 8.08 5.59
C TRP A 139 2.72 7.18 6.75
N ARG A 140 1.98 6.10 6.96
CA ARG A 140 2.31 5.11 7.98
C ARG A 140 2.28 3.70 7.38
N ARG A 141 3.01 2.80 8.01
CA ARG A 141 3.00 1.39 7.64
C ARG A 141 2.02 0.63 8.53
N ALA A 142 1.51 -0.46 8.00
CA ALA A 142 0.48 -1.24 8.69
C ALA A 142 0.94 -1.79 10.04
N GLN A 143 2.23 -2.09 10.20
CA GLN A 143 2.72 -2.62 11.45
C GLN A 143 3.09 -1.56 12.48
N GLN A 144 2.89 -0.33 12.20
CA GLN A 144 3.14 0.69 13.21
C GLN A 144 2.14 0.54 14.33
N ALA A 145 2.67 0.23 15.45
CA ALA A 145 1.87 0.13 16.66
C ALA A 145 1.71 1.49 17.30
#